data_75fc2ac688082228591fdb1c68a78c20
#
_entry.id   75fc2ac688082228591fdb1c68a78c20
#
_cell.length_a   1.000
_cell.length_b   1.000
_cell.length_c   1.000
_cell.angle_alpha   90.00
_cell.angle_beta   90.00
_cell.angle_gamma   90.00
#
_symmetry.space_group_name_H-M   'P 1'
#
loop_
_entity.id
_entity.type
_entity.pdbx_description
1 polymer ?
#
loop_
_entity_poly.entity_id
_entity_poly.type
_entity_poly.pdbx_seq_one_letter_code
_entity_poly.pdbx_strand_id
1 'polypeptide(L)'
;MSRFRLDDETYECGTENLAGKCKLVTRIYLKGEVLSTSTSDYGHMAGAPDFQEKLWNMMEEQHNAAMESFLKENGRPQKTMAHYADEIRLSLKGGDRAAALKVARIALERFPSDPFFLSYCGYLVAVVEKKPKEGTMMCENAINILKRSRSTDSVFFMPLFYLHLGRAYLKGDRKKAALKALQQGLKYDRRDGDLLSEIKAFGIRKRPVVPFLERGHPVNKYLGKIRHRLQTGK
;
A
#
# COMPACT_ATOMS: atom_id res chain seq x y z
N MET A 1 -24.01 -24.91 -14.60
CA MET A 1 -23.22 -24.55 -13.41
C MET A 1 -21.95 -23.86 -13.89
N SER A 2 -21.69 -22.64 -13.46
CA SER A 2 -20.50 -21.88 -13.81
C SER A 2 -19.63 -21.63 -12.58
N ARG A 3 -18.35 -21.34 -12.78
CA ARG A 3 -17.39 -21.04 -11.72
C ARG A 3 -16.79 -19.66 -11.95
N PHE A 4 -16.64 -18.90 -10.88
CA PHE A 4 -15.94 -17.61 -10.90
C PHE A 4 -15.07 -17.44 -9.66
N ARG A 5 -14.07 -16.57 -9.73
CA ARG A 5 -13.15 -16.32 -8.62
C ARG A 5 -13.36 -14.90 -8.08
N LEU A 6 -13.36 -14.81 -6.74
CA LEU A 6 -13.42 -13.56 -6.01
C LEU A 6 -12.54 -13.71 -4.76
N ASP A 7 -11.61 -12.79 -4.51
CA ASP A 7 -10.72 -12.78 -3.34
C ASP A 7 -9.99 -14.11 -3.06
N ASP A 8 -9.43 -14.74 -4.12
CA ASP A 8 -8.73 -16.03 -4.12
C ASP A 8 -9.62 -17.26 -3.80
N GLU A 9 -10.89 -17.06 -3.55
CA GLU A 9 -11.87 -18.14 -3.39
C GLU A 9 -12.57 -18.43 -4.72
N THR A 10 -12.94 -19.70 -4.92
CA THR A 10 -13.70 -20.14 -6.10
C THR A 10 -15.14 -20.37 -5.72
N TYR A 11 -16.03 -19.63 -6.36
CA TYR A 11 -17.46 -19.71 -6.19
C TYR A 11 -18.08 -20.50 -7.33
N GLU A 12 -19.19 -21.18 -7.04
CA GLU A 12 -19.98 -21.89 -8.02
C GLU A 12 -21.38 -21.25 -8.10
N CYS A 13 -21.88 -21.04 -9.32
CA CYS A 13 -23.21 -20.54 -9.58
C CYS A 13 -24.01 -21.58 -10.36
N GLY A 14 -25.18 -21.93 -9.87
CA GLY A 14 -26.06 -22.90 -10.50
C GLY A 14 -27.49 -22.38 -10.58
N THR A 15 -28.13 -22.49 -11.76
CA THR A 15 -29.55 -22.19 -11.95
C THR A 15 -30.31 -23.48 -12.22
N GLU A 16 -31.35 -23.71 -11.46
CA GLU A 16 -32.23 -24.88 -11.52
C GLU A 16 -33.65 -24.48 -11.90
N ASN A 17 -34.27 -25.30 -12.70
CA ASN A 17 -35.70 -25.17 -13.01
C ASN A 17 -36.51 -26.09 -12.09
N LEU A 18 -37.31 -25.50 -11.21
CA LEU A 18 -38.30 -26.22 -10.40
C LEU A 18 -39.65 -26.29 -11.14
N ALA A 19 -39.71 -27.13 -12.16
CA ALA A 19 -40.84 -27.22 -13.07
C ALA A 19 -42.17 -27.40 -12.36
N GLY A 20 -42.26 -28.23 -11.32
CA GLY A 20 -43.46 -28.42 -10.52
C GLY A 20 -43.97 -27.19 -9.76
N LYS A 21 -43.15 -26.12 -9.66
CA LYS A 21 -43.48 -24.86 -9.00
C LYS A 21 -43.44 -23.66 -9.95
N CYS A 22 -43.17 -23.89 -11.24
CA CYS A 22 -42.97 -22.84 -12.25
C CYS A 22 -41.94 -21.77 -11.81
N LYS A 23 -40.84 -22.19 -11.17
CA LYS A 23 -39.82 -21.28 -10.63
C LYS A 23 -38.41 -21.64 -11.11
N LEU A 24 -37.62 -20.60 -11.39
CA LEU A 24 -36.17 -20.69 -11.54
C LEU A 24 -35.54 -20.31 -10.22
N VAL A 25 -34.54 -21.09 -9.81
CA VAL A 25 -33.76 -20.82 -8.59
C VAL A 25 -32.30 -20.81 -8.95
N THR A 26 -31.67 -19.68 -8.74
CA THR A 26 -30.20 -19.54 -8.90
C THR A 26 -29.55 -19.45 -7.53
N ARG A 27 -28.54 -20.26 -7.29
CA ARG A 27 -27.78 -20.27 -6.05
C ARG A 27 -26.31 -20.08 -6.31
N ILE A 28 -25.67 -19.31 -5.42
CA ILE A 28 -24.20 -19.13 -5.39
C ILE A 28 -23.66 -19.86 -4.18
N TYR A 29 -22.62 -20.66 -4.42
CA TYR A 29 -22.01 -21.52 -3.41
C TYR A 29 -20.56 -21.16 -3.21
N LEU A 30 -20.09 -21.29 -1.98
CA LEU A 30 -18.69 -21.34 -1.62
C LEU A 30 -18.43 -22.60 -0.79
N LYS A 31 -17.53 -23.47 -1.27
CA LYS A 31 -17.17 -24.73 -0.59
C LYS A 31 -18.40 -25.60 -0.23
N GLY A 32 -19.44 -25.53 -1.05
CA GLY A 32 -20.69 -26.30 -0.87
C GLY A 32 -21.74 -25.61 -0.01
N GLU A 33 -21.45 -24.47 0.62
CA GLU A 33 -22.44 -23.68 1.35
C GLU A 33 -23.14 -22.67 0.44
N VAL A 34 -24.45 -22.51 0.60
CA VAL A 34 -25.25 -21.54 -0.16
C VAL A 34 -25.08 -20.16 0.45
N LEU A 35 -24.53 -19.22 -0.31
CA LEU A 35 -24.34 -17.84 0.11
C LEU A 35 -25.43 -16.89 -0.38
N SER A 36 -25.97 -17.15 -1.56
CA SER A 36 -27.03 -16.33 -2.16
C SER A 36 -28.02 -17.18 -2.91
N THR A 37 -29.28 -16.78 -2.90
CA THR A 37 -30.37 -17.43 -3.62
C THR A 37 -31.23 -16.37 -4.29
N SER A 38 -31.44 -16.50 -5.60
CA SER A 38 -32.38 -15.68 -6.39
C SER A 38 -33.42 -16.57 -6.98
N THR A 39 -34.69 -16.11 -7.00
CA THR A 39 -35.81 -16.87 -7.48
C THR A 39 -36.68 -16.01 -8.39
N SER A 40 -37.05 -16.55 -9.55
CA SER A 40 -38.03 -15.96 -10.49
C SER A 40 -39.15 -16.91 -10.78
N ASP A 41 -40.35 -16.39 -10.96
CA ASP A 41 -41.55 -17.14 -11.33
C ASP A 41 -41.81 -16.98 -12.83
N TYR A 42 -42.02 -18.08 -13.52
CA TYR A 42 -42.30 -18.09 -14.95
C TYR A 42 -43.70 -18.68 -15.29
N GLY A 43 -44.55 -18.85 -14.27
CA GLY A 43 -45.91 -19.43 -14.48
C GLY A 43 -46.77 -18.69 -15.51
N HIS A 44 -46.52 -17.38 -15.63
CA HIS A 44 -47.25 -16.53 -16.61
C HIS A 44 -46.88 -16.86 -18.07
N MET A 45 -45.79 -17.56 -18.34
CA MET A 45 -45.36 -17.95 -19.68
C MET A 45 -45.75 -19.41 -20.02
N ALA A 46 -46.22 -20.17 -19.05
CA ALA A 46 -46.59 -21.55 -19.25
C ALA A 46 -47.72 -21.66 -20.30
N GLY A 47 -47.43 -22.32 -21.41
CA GLY A 47 -48.38 -22.47 -22.55
C GLY A 47 -48.08 -21.56 -23.74
N ALA A 48 -47.09 -20.70 -23.70
CA ALA A 48 -46.68 -19.95 -24.88
C ALA A 48 -46.04 -20.89 -25.94
N PRO A 49 -46.23 -20.61 -27.24
CA PRO A 49 -45.72 -21.47 -28.31
C PRO A 49 -44.18 -21.54 -28.32
N ASP A 50 -43.51 -20.49 -27.82
CA ASP A 50 -42.08 -20.35 -27.73
C ASP A 50 -41.55 -20.50 -26.27
N PHE A 51 -42.29 -21.21 -25.44
CA PHE A 51 -42.02 -21.38 -24.01
C PHE A 51 -40.63 -21.89 -23.69
N GLN A 52 -40.13 -22.89 -24.42
CA GLN A 52 -38.83 -23.47 -24.18
C GLN A 52 -37.69 -22.47 -24.42
N GLU A 53 -37.75 -21.70 -25.48
CA GLU A 53 -36.78 -20.66 -25.82
C GLU A 53 -36.81 -19.53 -24.80
N LYS A 54 -37.97 -19.04 -24.44
CA LYS A 54 -38.15 -18.01 -23.41
C LYS A 54 -37.66 -18.46 -22.05
N LEU A 55 -37.92 -19.69 -21.66
CA LEU A 55 -37.50 -20.26 -20.41
C LEU A 55 -35.93 -20.35 -20.37
N TRP A 56 -35.30 -20.78 -21.48
CA TRP A 56 -33.86 -20.83 -21.58
C TRP A 56 -33.22 -19.44 -21.44
N ASN A 57 -33.74 -18.46 -22.17
CA ASN A 57 -33.28 -17.09 -22.10
C ASN A 57 -33.42 -16.50 -20.67
N MET A 58 -34.55 -16.76 -20.04
CA MET A 58 -34.80 -16.33 -18.65
C MET A 58 -33.83 -17.01 -17.66
N MET A 59 -33.51 -18.28 -17.87
CA MET A 59 -32.51 -18.99 -17.06
C MET A 59 -31.13 -18.37 -17.20
N GLU A 60 -30.69 -18.02 -18.41
CA GLU A 60 -29.42 -17.39 -18.70
C GLU A 60 -29.34 -15.97 -18.13
N GLU A 61 -30.38 -15.17 -18.34
CA GLU A 61 -30.48 -13.81 -17.78
C GLU A 61 -30.45 -13.84 -16.25
N GLN A 62 -31.22 -14.69 -15.59
CA GLN A 62 -31.21 -14.80 -14.13
C GLN A 62 -29.87 -15.29 -13.61
N HIS A 63 -29.21 -16.23 -14.30
CA HIS A 63 -27.89 -16.72 -13.93
C HIS A 63 -26.85 -15.59 -13.96
N ASN A 64 -26.81 -14.84 -15.06
CA ASN A 64 -25.87 -13.73 -15.22
C ASN A 64 -26.16 -12.59 -14.25
N ALA A 65 -27.43 -12.21 -14.07
CA ALA A 65 -27.83 -11.17 -13.13
C ALA A 65 -27.50 -11.53 -11.67
N ALA A 66 -27.65 -12.79 -11.27
CA ALA A 66 -27.29 -13.25 -9.94
C ALA A 66 -25.78 -13.17 -9.71
N MET A 67 -24.96 -13.55 -10.70
CA MET A 67 -23.49 -13.44 -10.63
C MET A 67 -23.07 -11.97 -10.57
N GLU A 68 -23.61 -11.10 -11.42
CA GLU A 68 -23.29 -9.67 -11.43
C GLU A 68 -23.67 -8.99 -10.11
N SER A 69 -24.86 -9.26 -9.58
CA SER A 69 -25.32 -8.71 -8.30
C SER A 69 -24.42 -9.17 -7.17
N PHE A 70 -24.09 -10.46 -7.13
CA PHE A 70 -23.19 -11.00 -6.12
C PHE A 70 -21.78 -10.38 -6.18
N LEU A 71 -21.24 -10.24 -7.40
CA LEU A 71 -19.95 -9.59 -7.62
C LEU A 71 -19.97 -8.11 -7.22
N LYS A 72 -21.07 -7.41 -7.49
CA LYS A 72 -21.26 -6.00 -7.12
C LYS A 72 -21.36 -5.80 -5.60
N GLU A 73 -22.04 -6.71 -4.91
CA GLU A 73 -22.25 -6.63 -3.46
C GLU A 73 -21.05 -7.12 -2.66
N ASN A 74 -20.37 -8.17 -3.15
CA ASN A 74 -19.27 -8.83 -2.45
C ASN A 74 -17.91 -8.57 -3.10
N GLY A 75 -17.90 -8.22 -4.39
CA GLY A 75 -16.72 -7.83 -5.14
C GLY A 75 -16.26 -6.44 -4.72
N ARG A 76 -15.52 -6.34 -3.63
CA ARG A 76 -14.68 -5.16 -3.47
C ARG A 76 -13.75 -5.15 -4.67
N PRO A 77 -13.66 -4.05 -5.44
CA PRO A 77 -12.65 -3.97 -6.48
C PRO A 77 -11.31 -4.27 -5.82
N GLN A 78 -10.68 -5.38 -6.23
CA GLN A 78 -9.39 -5.77 -5.62
C GLN A 78 -8.46 -4.59 -5.82
N LYS A 79 -8.10 -3.94 -4.71
CA LYS A 79 -7.14 -2.85 -4.76
C LYS A 79 -5.85 -3.40 -5.37
N THR A 80 -5.48 -2.89 -6.52
CA THR A 80 -4.21 -3.22 -7.16
C THR A 80 -3.05 -2.60 -6.38
N MET A 81 -1.83 -3.04 -6.64
CA MET A 81 -0.62 -2.41 -6.08
C MET A 81 -0.62 -0.90 -6.30
N ALA A 82 -1.06 -0.44 -7.49
CA ALA A 82 -1.16 0.98 -7.81
C ALA A 82 -2.13 1.73 -6.88
N HIS A 83 -3.31 1.17 -6.60
CA HIS A 83 -4.28 1.78 -5.69
C HIS A 83 -3.72 1.95 -4.27
N TYR A 84 -3.04 0.93 -3.73
CA TYR A 84 -2.39 1.04 -2.42
C TYR A 84 -1.26 2.07 -2.42
N ALA A 85 -0.46 2.11 -3.49
CA ALA A 85 0.63 3.07 -3.62
C ALA A 85 0.11 4.51 -3.65
N ASP A 86 -0.97 4.77 -4.39
CA ASP A 86 -1.59 6.09 -4.49
C ASP A 86 -2.23 6.51 -3.16
N GLU A 87 -2.90 5.60 -2.47
CA GLU A 87 -3.51 5.86 -1.15
C GLU A 87 -2.45 6.20 -0.11
N ILE A 88 -1.30 5.51 -0.10
CA ILE A 88 -0.15 5.84 0.75
C ILE A 88 0.37 7.25 0.42
N ARG A 89 0.57 7.57 -0.87
CA ARG A 89 1.07 8.88 -1.30
C ARG A 89 0.11 10.01 -0.93
N LEU A 90 -1.19 9.82 -1.13
CA LEU A 90 -2.23 10.78 -0.77
C LEU A 90 -2.25 11.03 0.74
N SER A 91 -2.20 9.99 1.57
CA SER A 91 -2.12 10.10 3.03
C SER A 91 -0.87 10.86 3.46
N LEU A 92 0.28 10.58 2.86
CA LEU A 92 1.53 11.30 3.14
C LEU A 92 1.47 12.76 2.71
N LYS A 93 0.87 13.07 1.55
CA LYS A 93 0.66 14.44 1.07
C LYS A 93 -0.27 15.23 1.99
N GLY A 94 -1.29 14.58 2.55
CA GLY A 94 -2.17 15.14 3.57
C GLY A 94 -1.54 15.24 4.96
N GLY A 95 -0.31 14.74 5.16
CA GLY A 95 0.38 14.77 6.45
C GLY A 95 -0.01 13.62 7.39
N ASP A 96 -0.98 12.78 7.04
CA ASP A 96 -1.44 11.66 7.86
C ASP A 96 -0.55 10.42 7.68
N ARG A 97 0.55 10.41 8.43
CA ARG A 97 1.49 9.29 8.44
C ARG A 97 0.92 8.02 9.09
N ALA A 98 -0.06 8.16 10.00
CA ALA A 98 -0.68 7.02 10.66
C ALA A 98 -1.60 6.27 9.68
N ALA A 99 -2.42 6.99 8.90
CA ALA A 99 -3.21 6.40 7.82
C ALA A 99 -2.32 5.75 6.77
N ALA A 100 -1.23 6.42 6.34
CA ALA A 100 -0.27 5.86 5.40
C ALA A 100 0.34 4.53 5.91
N LEU A 101 0.69 4.44 7.20
CA LEU A 101 1.20 3.20 7.80
C LEU A 101 0.16 2.08 7.78
N LYS A 102 -1.09 2.40 8.12
CA LYS A 102 -2.19 1.42 8.09
C LYS A 102 -2.38 0.85 6.69
N VAL A 103 -2.41 1.70 5.66
CA VAL A 103 -2.55 1.27 4.27
C VAL A 103 -1.34 0.45 3.82
N ALA A 104 -0.12 0.86 4.16
CA ALA A 104 1.09 0.14 3.80
C ALA A 104 1.16 -1.27 4.43
N ARG A 105 0.64 -1.46 5.64
CA ARG A 105 0.52 -2.77 6.28
C ARG A 105 -0.49 -3.67 5.58
N ILE A 106 -1.68 -3.14 5.27
CA ILE A 106 -2.69 -3.88 4.50
C ILE A 106 -2.13 -4.30 3.14
N ALA A 107 -1.37 -3.41 2.49
CA ALA A 107 -0.72 -3.72 1.24
C ALA A 107 0.34 -4.84 1.39
N LEU A 108 1.11 -4.87 2.48
CA LEU A 108 2.07 -5.95 2.76
C LEU A 108 1.39 -7.29 3.10
N GLU A 109 0.24 -7.29 3.75
CA GLU A 109 -0.55 -8.51 3.96
C GLU A 109 -0.99 -9.11 2.61
N ARG A 110 -1.36 -8.25 1.65
CA ARG A 110 -1.79 -8.67 0.32
C ARG A 110 -0.63 -9.00 -0.63
N PHE A 111 0.49 -8.28 -0.51
CA PHE A 111 1.70 -8.43 -1.34
C PHE A 111 2.92 -8.66 -0.42
N PRO A 112 3.02 -9.84 0.19
CA PRO A 112 4.13 -10.16 1.09
C PRO A 112 5.47 -10.04 0.37
N SER A 113 6.44 -9.42 1.00
CA SER A 113 7.78 -9.19 0.46
C SER A 113 7.87 -8.22 -0.73
N ASP A 114 6.81 -7.49 -1.08
CA ASP A 114 6.92 -6.42 -2.05
C ASP A 114 7.85 -5.31 -1.52
N PRO A 115 8.95 -4.99 -2.23
CA PRO A 115 9.96 -4.06 -1.73
C PRO A 115 9.45 -2.63 -1.60
N PHE A 116 8.49 -2.20 -2.43
CA PHE A 116 7.91 -0.86 -2.36
C PHE A 116 7.14 -0.67 -1.05
N PHE A 117 6.20 -1.55 -0.75
CA PHE A 117 5.43 -1.47 0.49
C PHE A 117 6.29 -1.70 1.73
N LEU A 118 7.27 -2.61 1.65
CA LEU A 118 8.21 -2.87 2.73
C LEU A 118 9.05 -1.62 3.06
N SER A 119 9.48 -0.87 2.05
CA SER A 119 10.22 0.39 2.23
C SER A 119 9.37 1.48 2.89
N TYR A 120 8.11 1.64 2.46
CA TYR A 120 7.17 2.58 3.09
C TYR A 120 6.86 2.19 4.54
N CYS A 121 6.54 0.91 4.79
CA CYS A 121 6.33 0.41 6.15
C CYS A 121 7.54 0.68 7.04
N GLY A 122 8.75 0.38 6.59
CA GLY A 122 9.97 0.62 7.35
C GLY A 122 10.16 2.07 7.76
N TYR A 123 9.98 2.99 6.82
CA TYR A 123 10.02 4.43 7.11
C TYR A 123 8.94 4.83 8.12
N LEU A 124 7.70 4.41 7.90
CA LEU A 124 6.56 4.81 8.71
C LEU A 124 6.59 4.18 10.11
N VAL A 125 7.02 2.93 10.26
CA VAL A 125 7.26 2.29 11.57
C VAL A 125 8.30 3.08 12.38
N ALA A 126 9.38 3.51 11.74
CA ALA A 126 10.40 4.32 12.42
C ALA A 126 9.85 5.67 12.90
N VAL A 127 8.97 6.31 12.11
CA VAL A 127 8.48 7.67 12.36
C VAL A 127 7.25 7.70 13.25
N VAL A 128 6.27 6.85 12.99
CA VAL A 128 4.95 6.82 13.65
C VAL A 128 5.02 6.03 14.95
N GLU A 129 5.57 4.81 14.90
CA GLU A 129 5.64 3.93 16.07
C GLU A 129 6.90 4.16 16.91
N LYS A 130 7.80 5.05 16.48
CA LYS A 130 9.07 5.33 17.16
C LYS A 130 9.94 4.08 17.35
N LYS A 131 9.90 3.16 16.39
CA LYS A 131 10.69 1.92 16.34
C LYS A 131 11.78 1.98 15.25
N PRO A 132 12.81 2.83 15.40
CA PRO A 132 13.79 3.06 14.32
C PRO A 132 14.64 1.83 13.97
N LYS A 133 14.88 0.93 14.91
CA LYS A 133 15.64 -0.32 14.66
C LYS A 133 14.87 -1.23 13.70
N GLU A 134 13.59 -1.47 13.99
CA GLU A 134 12.69 -2.28 13.16
C GLU A 134 12.51 -1.64 11.78
N GLY A 135 12.21 -0.33 11.75
CA GLY A 135 12.03 0.40 10.50
C GLY A 135 13.26 0.41 9.60
N THR A 136 14.47 0.55 10.17
CA THR A 136 15.72 0.47 9.36
C THR A 136 15.91 -0.92 8.79
N MET A 137 15.63 -1.97 9.54
CA MET A 137 15.74 -3.36 9.10
C MET A 137 14.80 -3.66 7.92
N MET A 138 13.56 -3.17 7.99
CA MET A 138 12.59 -3.29 6.88
C MET A 138 13.05 -2.55 5.63
N CYS A 139 13.55 -1.31 5.76
CA CYS A 139 14.08 -0.54 4.63
C CYS A 139 15.32 -1.20 4.00
N GLU A 140 16.24 -1.74 4.82
CA GLU A 140 17.43 -2.47 4.33
C GLU A 140 17.02 -3.73 3.57
N ASN A 141 16.03 -4.47 4.08
CA ASN A 141 15.49 -5.65 3.41
C ASN A 141 14.85 -5.30 2.07
N ALA A 142 14.04 -4.23 2.02
CA ALA A 142 13.45 -3.73 0.77
C ALA A 142 14.51 -3.43 -0.30
N ILE A 143 15.60 -2.74 0.09
CA ILE A 143 16.72 -2.45 -0.80
C ILE A 143 17.40 -3.74 -1.29
N ASN A 144 17.56 -4.71 -0.40
CA ASN A 144 18.21 -5.98 -0.75
C ASN A 144 17.35 -6.80 -1.72
N ILE A 145 16.03 -6.85 -1.51
CA ILE A 145 15.09 -7.51 -2.44
C ILE A 145 15.18 -6.83 -3.82
N LEU A 146 15.11 -5.51 -3.86
CA LEU A 146 15.14 -4.74 -5.10
C LEU A 146 16.46 -4.94 -5.86
N LYS A 147 17.60 -4.99 -5.18
CA LYS A 147 18.90 -5.27 -5.79
C LYS A 147 19.00 -6.68 -6.40
N ARG A 148 18.33 -7.65 -5.80
CA ARG A 148 18.33 -9.05 -6.30
C ARG A 148 17.42 -9.24 -7.50
N SER A 149 16.38 -8.42 -7.65
CA SER A 149 15.39 -8.55 -8.73
C SER A 149 15.96 -8.31 -10.13
N ARG A 150 17.13 -7.65 -10.26
CA ARG A 150 17.78 -7.29 -11.52
C ARG A 150 16.86 -6.60 -12.56
N SER A 151 15.70 -6.12 -12.13
CA SER A 151 14.77 -5.39 -12.99
C SER A 151 15.33 -4.01 -13.32
N THR A 152 15.15 -3.57 -14.56
CA THR A 152 15.50 -2.21 -14.99
C THR A 152 14.76 -1.15 -14.15
N ASP A 153 13.52 -1.45 -13.75
CA ASP A 153 12.71 -0.58 -12.91
C ASP A 153 13.28 -0.43 -11.49
N SER A 154 14.13 -1.38 -11.06
CA SER A 154 14.76 -1.32 -9.74
C SER A 154 15.60 -0.05 -9.56
N VAL A 155 16.25 0.42 -10.60
CA VAL A 155 17.09 1.63 -10.57
C VAL A 155 16.24 2.88 -10.28
N PHE A 156 15.02 2.91 -10.81
CA PHE A 156 14.10 4.04 -10.65
C PHE A 156 13.62 4.23 -9.20
N PHE A 157 13.41 3.13 -8.46
CA PHE A 157 12.92 3.19 -7.08
C PHE A 157 14.03 3.35 -6.02
N MET A 158 15.28 3.11 -6.36
CA MET A 158 16.40 3.18 -5.42
C MET A 158 16.52 4.53 -4.69
N PRO A 159 16.38 5.71 -5.33
CA PRO A 159 16.42 7.00 -4.63
C PRO A 159 15.42 7.05 -3.47
N LEU A 160 14.15 6.68 -3.72
CA LEU A 160 13.08 6.65 -2.74
C LEU A 160 13.40 5.70 -1.57
N PHE A 161 13.90 4.51 -1.84
CA PHE A 161 14.21 3.51 -0.81
C PHE A 161 15.35 3.97 0.09
N TYR A 162 16.38 4.60 -0.49
CA TYR A 162 17.45 5.20 0.28
C TYR A 162 17.02 6.45 1.06
N LEU A 163 16.04 7.20 0.56
CA LEU A 163 15.41 8.30 1.29
C LEU A 163 14.68 7.78 2.53
N HIS A 164 13.87 6.73 2.38
CA HIS A 164 13.17 6.09 3.50
C HIS A 164 14.14 5.56 4.55
N LEU A 165 15.19 4.85 4.11
CA LEU A 165 16.25 4.35 5.00
C LEU A 165 16.96 5.50 5.72
N GLY A 166 17.30 6.56 5.02
CA GLY A 166 17.92 7.75 5.60
C GLY A 166 17.04 8.38 6.69
N ARG A 167 15.75 8.56 6.42
CA ARG A 167 14.77 9.07 7.37
C ARG A 167 14.59 8.15 8.58
N ALA A 168 14.56 6.83 8.37
CA ALA A 168 14.49 5.85 9.46
C ALA A 168 15.74 5.90 10.36
N TYR A 169 16.95 6.01 9.78
CA TYR A 169 18.18 6.20 10.55
C TYR A 169 18.18 7.50 11.35
N LEU A 170 17.63 8.59 10.80
CA LEU A 170 17.51 9.86 11.51
C LEU A 170 16.65 9.76 12.77
N LYS A 171 15.56 9.01 12.69
CA LYS A 171 14.71 8.75 13.86
C LYS A 171 15.41 7.95 14.94
N GLY A 172 16.39 7.14 14.58
CA GLY A 172 17.28 6.44 15.53
C GLY A 172 18.52 7.20 15.94
N ASP A 173 18.63 8.50 15.66
CA ASP A 173 19.79 9.36 15.87
C ASP A 173 21.12 8.84 15.24
N ARG A 174 21.01 7.96 14.23
CA ARG A 174 22.15 7.38 13.50
C ARG A 174 22.56 8.28 12.34
N LYS A 175 22.95 9.52 12.63
CA LYS A 175 23.23 10.59 11.64
C LYS A 175 24.24 10.21 10.57
N LYS A 176 25.35 9.52 10.96
CA LYS A 176 26.36 9.07 9.99
C LYS A 176 25.80 8.04 9.00
N ALA A 177 24.98 7.09 9.49
CA ALA A 177 24.35 6.07 8.66
C ALA A 177 23.30 6.70 7.74
N ALA A 178 22.50 7.64 8.25
CA ALA A 178 21.52 8.39 7.48
C ALA A 178 22.18 9.14 6.31
N LEU A 179 23.26 9.91 6.58
CA LEU A 179 23.97 10.63 5.53
C LEU A 179 24.52 9.68 4.47
N LYS A 180 25.09 8.53 4.88
CA LYS A 180 25.59 7.53 3.95
C LYS A 180 24.47 6.95 3.09
N ALA A 181 23.29 6.66 3.67
CA ALA A 181 22.15 6.17 2.93
C ALA A 181 21.67 7.19 1.90
N LEU A 182 21.45 8.45 2.30
CA LEU A 182 21.04 9.53 1.39
C LEU A 182 22.01 9.75 0.24
N GLN A 183 23.32 9.71 0.52
CA GLN A 183 24.36 9.80 -0.51
C GLN A 183 24.35 8.60 -1.47
N GLN A 184 24.01 7.39 -0.98
CA GLN A 184 23.82 6.24 -1.87
C GLN A 184 22.60 6.43 -2.79
N GLY A 185 21.50 7.01 -2.30
CA GLY A 185 20.35 7.36 -3.13
C GLY A 185 20.72 8.32 -4.28
N LEU A 186 21.54 9.35 -4.00
CA LEU A 186 22.02 10.29 -5.02
C LEU A 186 22.92 9.68 -6.10
N LYS A 187 23.44 8.46 -5.92
CA LYS A 187 24.16 7.77 -7.01
C LYS A 187 23.22 7.28 -8.10
N TYR A 188 21.95 7.05 -7.77
CA TYR A 188 20.90 6.63 -8.72
C TYR A 188 20.21 7.83 -9.36
N ASP A 189 19.90 8.87 -8.57
CA ASP A 189 19.41 10.15 -9.08
C ASP A 189 20.10 11.33 -8.37
N ARG A 190 21.02 11.96 -9.07
CA ARG A 190 21.80 13.11 -8.56
C ARG A 190 20.97 14.37 -8.35
N ARG A 191 19.78 14.46 -8.96
CA ARG A 191 18.91 15.63 -8.92
C ARG A 191 17.68 15.41 -8.05
N ASP A 192 17.54 14.28 -7.36
CA ASP A 192 16.42 14.03 -6.47
C ASP A 192 16.31 15.12 -5.40
N GLY A 193 15.22 15.88 -5.46
CA GLY A 193 14.99 17.05 -4.62
C GLY A 193 14.84 16.69 -3.13
N ASP A 194 14.23 15.57 -2.83
CA ASP A 194 14.00 15.12 -1.46
C ASP A 194 15.30 14.68 -0.79
N LEU A 195 16.12 13.89 -1.50
CA LEU A 195 17.44 13.48 -1.02
C LEU A 195 18.35 14.70 -0.79
N LEU A 196 18.37 15.64 -1.74
CA LEU A 196 19.16 16.87 -1.60
C LEU A 196 18.68 17.73 -0.43
N SER A 197 17.38 17.84 -0.22
CA SER A 197 16.77 18.57 0.90
C SER A 197 17.18 17.96 2.24
N GLU A 198 17.07 16.63 2.39
CA GLU A 198 17.50 15.94 3.61
C GLU A 198 19.00 16.13 3.88
N ILE A 199 19.85 16.02 2.85
CA ILE A 199 21.30 16.24 3.01
C ILE A 199 21.63 17.70 3.38
N LYS A 200 20.94 18.68 2.77
CA LYS A 200 21.10 20.09 3.15
C LYS A 200 20.77 20.33 4.61
N ALA A 201 19.77 19.65 5.15
CA ALA A 201 19.42 19.73 6.57
C ALA A 201 20.58 19.27 7.49
N PHE A 202 21.42 18.32 7.06
CA PHE A 202 22.66 17.99 7.77
C PHE A 202 23.76 19.07 7.62
N GLY A 203 23.82 19.70 6.45
CA GLY A 203 24.89 20.65 6.09
C GLY A 203 24.76 22.02 6.72
N ILE A 204 23.59 22.40 7.27
CA ILE A 204 23.41 23.66 8.00
C ILE A 204 24.03 23.53 9.40
N ARG A 205 25.31 23.21 9.43
CA ARG A 205 26.11 23.45 10.63
C ARG A 205 26.28 24.97 10.75
N LYS A 206 25.56 25.58 11.69
CA LYS A 206 25.78 27.00 12.03
C LYS A 206 27.27 27.26 12.17
N ARG A 207 27.76 28.31 11.54
CA ARG A 207 29.19 28.71 11.70
C ARG A 207 29.49 28.84 13.18
N PRO A 208 30.70 28.49 13.65
CA PRO A 208 31.06 28.69 15.04
C PRO A 208 30.84 30.15 15.40
N VAL A 209 30.39 30.41 16.62
CA VAL A 209 30.08 31.78 17.07
C VAL A 209 31.34 32.64 17.04
N VAL A 210 32.48 32.02 17.35
CA VAL A 210 33.80 32.67 17.27
C VAL A 210 34.60 31.97 16.16
N PRO A 211 34.77 32.59 14.96
CA PRO A 211 35.31 31.96 13.76
C PRO A 211 36.78 31.50 13.88
N PHE A 212 37.56 32.16 14.69
CA PHE A 212 39.00 31.89 14.87
C PHE A 212 39.31 30.85 15.97
N LEU A 213 38.29 30.40 16.71
CA LEU A 213 38.45 29.32 17.67
C LEU A 213 37.95 28.01 17.07
N GLU A 214 38.69 26.90 17.34
CA GLU A 214 38.24 25.58 16.94
C GLU A 214 36.82 25.29 17.41
N ARG A 215 36.07 24.56 16.60
CA ARG A 215 34.69 24.23 16.88
C ARG A 215 34.47 23.44 18.18
N GLY A 216 35.48 22.65 18.55
CA GLY A 216 35.55 21.88 19.80
C GLY A 216 35.82 22.76 21.04
N HIS A 217 36.24 24.00 20.85
CA HIS A 217 36.62 24.88 21.93
C HIS A 217 35.46 25.16 22.89
N PRO A 218 35.64 25.12 24.22
CA PRO A 218 34.58 25.30 25.23
C PRO A 218 33.76 26.57 25.02
N VAL A 219 34.39 27.67 24.63
CA VAL A 219 33.74 28.94 24.34
C VAL A 219 32.70 28.80 23.20
N ASN A 220 33.06 28.17 22.10
CA ASN A 220 32.13 27.95 20.99
C ASN A 220 30.96 27.00 21.36
N LYS A 221 31.20 26.01 22.23
CA LYS A 221 30.15 25.14 22.76
C LYS A 221 29.18 25.92 23.66
N TYR A 222 29.70 26.76 24.52
CA TYR A 222 28.89 27.52 25.46
C TYR A 222 28.06 28.62 24.75
N LEU A 223 28.68 29.42 23.90
CA LEU A 223 28.02 30.45 23.11
C LEU A 223 27.01 29.82 22.11
N GLY A 224 27.31 28.66 21.55
CA GLY A 224 26.39 27.91 20.69
C GLY A 224 25.12 27.50 21.43
N LYS A 225 25.21 27.07 22.70
CA LYS A 225 24.05 26.74 23.55
C LYS A 225 23.21 28.00 23.86
N ILE A 226 23.84 29.10 24.18
CA ILE A 226 23.14 30.37 24.45
C ILE A 226 22.40 30.84 23.18
N ARG A 227 23.07 30.88 22.05
CA ARG A 227 22.45 31.23 20.75
C ARG A 227 21.27 30.34 20.40
N HIS A 228 21.36 29.03 20.68
CA HIS A 228 20.27 28.09 20.46
C HIS A 228 19.06 28.41 21.36
N ARG A 229 19.28 28.67 22.67
CA ARG A 229 18.21 29.04 23.60
C ARG A 229 17.49 30.32 23.19
N LEU A 230 18.25 31.36 22.79
CA LEU A 230 17.69 32.63 22.34
C LEU A 230 16.87 32.51 21.03
N GLN A 231 17.20 31.52 20.17
CA GLN A 231 16.47 31.32 18.91
C GLN A 231 15.28 30.36 19.03
N THR A 232 15.23 29.52 20.06
CA THR A 232 14.14 28.56 20.29
C THR A 232 13.07 29.08 21.26
N GLY A 233 13.23 30.26 21.82
CA GLY A 233 12.19 30.91 22.66
C GLY A 233 11.86 30.14 23.94
N LYS A 234 12.76 29.29 24.43
CA LYS A 234 12.64 28.59 25.73
C LYS A 234 13.83 28.86 26.59
#